data_df25e5c60482743a4b15aae3ed75c409
#
_entry.id   df25e5c60482743a4b15aae3ed75c409
#
_cell.length_a   1.000
_cell.length_b   1.000
_cell.length_c   1.000
_cell.angle_alpha   90.00
_cell.angle_beta   90.00
_cell.angle_gamma   90.00
#
_symmetry.space_group_name_H-M   'P 1'
#
loop_
_entity.id
_entity.type
_entity.pdbx_description
1 polymer ?
#
loop_
_entity_poly.entity_id
_entity_poly.type
_entity_poly.pdbx_seq_one_letter_code
_entity_poly.pdbx_strand_id
1 'polypeptide(L)'
;MALVHFWARGAESSDESGEVFATIYAQKTSPDWDKSLFKGISVGAQWREYFFPFEFISDYAAGAATVNFGLGSRRQTLEIAGFEVLYYGTGLQVSDLPQHRATYAGREPDAPWRAAARARIEQHRKGDFTLELTGPSGQPLAGAEIEVDQHRHAFRFGSALQMWRLTSPAPDM
;
A
#
# COMPACT_ATOMS: atom_id res chain seq x y z
N MET A 1 1.12 -8.91 -23.05
CA MET A 1 1.32 -9.08 -21.61
C MET A 1 2.77 -9.43 -21.33
N ALA A 2 3.39 -8.81 -20.32
CA ALA A 2 4.73 -9.15 -19.86
C ALA A 2 4.79 -9.15 -18.33
N LEU A 3 5.83 -9.78 -17.79
CA LEU A 3 6.11 -9.84 -16.35
C LEU A 3 7.58 -9.50 -16.12
N VAL A 4 7.84 -8.52 -15.27
CA VAL A 4 9.16 -8.31 -14.70
C VAL A 4 9.23 -9.10 -13.39
N HIS A 5 10.24 -9.93 -13.27
CA HIS A 5 10.49 -10.78 -12.12
C HIS A 5 11.94 -10.64 -11.67
N PHE A 6 12.15 -10.57 -10.36
CA PHE A 6 13.48 -10.53 -9.74
C PHE A 6 13.42 -10.75 -8.24
N TRP A 7 14.56 -11.07 -7.67
CA TRP A 7 14.81 -11.03 -6.23
C TRP A 7 15.55 -9.75 -5.87
N ALA A 8 15.22 -9.15 -4.73
CA ALA A 8 15.93 -7.98 -4.23
C ALA A 8 16.01 -7.94 -2.71
N ARG A 9 17.08 -7.27 -2.21
CA ARG A 9 17.19 -6.80 -0.82
C ARG A 9 17.85 -5.43 -0.75
N GLY A 10 17.53 -4.68 0.29
CA GLY A 10 18.21 -3.45 0.66
C GLY A 10 19.46 -3.78 1.49
N ALA A 11 20.64 -3.44 1.01
CA ALA A 11 21.88 -3.66 1.75
C ALA A 11 22.23 -2.47 2.65
N GLU A 12 22.00 -1.25 2.16
CA GLU A 12 22.25 0.00 2.89
C GLU A 12 21.16 1.02 2.55
N SER A 13 20.73 1.79 3.53
CA SER A 13 19.79 2.90 3.32
C SER A 13 20.07 4.02 4.32
N SER A 14 20.00 5.26 3.86
CA SER A 14 20.01 6.46 4.71
C SER A 14 18.60 6.80 5.27
N ASP A 15 17.59 6.01 4.97
CA ASP A 15 16.25 6.16 5.53
C ASP A 15 16.16 5.59 6.94
N GLU A 16 15.40 6.24 7.82
CA GLU A 16 15.20 5.80 9.21
C GLU A 16 14.56 4.41 9.31
N SER A 17 13.76 4.01 8.33
CA SER A 17 13.18 2.66 8.26
C SER A 17 14.20 1.57 7.94
N GLY A 18 15.38 1.95 7.43
CA GLY A 18 16.37 1.03 6.86
C GLY A 18 15.96 0.43 5.52
N GLU A 19 14.79 0.80 4.97
CA GLU A 19 14.34 0.31 3.67
C GLU A 19 14.96 1.11 2.53
N VAL A 20 15.29 0.41 1.44
CA VAL A 20 15.68 1.00 0.15
C VAL A 20 14.43 1.31 -0.64
N PHE A 21 14.33 2.54 -1.13
CA PHE A 21 13.26 2.91 -2.06
C PHE A 21 13.77 2.91 -3.49
N ALA A 22 13.10 2.16 -4.35
CA ALA A 22 13.39 2.10 -5.78
C ALA A 22 12.12 2.32 -6.61
N THR A 23 12.28 2.84 -7.81
CA THR A 23 11.25 2.77 -8.85
C THR A 23 11.67 1.75 -9.89
N ILE A 24 10.72 0.92 -10.34
CA ILE A 24 10.89 0.06 -11.50
C ILE A 24 9.97 0.53 -12.61
N TYR A 25 10.51 0.62 -13.82
CA TYR A 25 9.72 1.05 -14.97
C TYR A 25 10.19 0.40 -16.26
N ALA A 26 9.20 0.02 -17.08
CA ALA A 26 9.40 -0.40 -18.46
C ALA A 26 8.92 0.72 -19.39
N GLN A 27 9.79 1.21 -20.25
CA GLN A 27 9.50 2.36 -21.08
C GLN A 27 10.01 2.17 -22.51
N LYS A 28 9.37 2.86 -23.43
CA LYS A 28 9.89 3.05 -24.79
C LYS A 28 11.14 3.92 -24.73
N THR A 29 12.08 3.64 -25.63
CA THR A 29 13.28 4.48 -25.80
C THR A 29 12.91 5.78 -26.54
N SER A 30 13.88 6.71 -26.65
CA SER A 30 13.69 7.98 -27.37
C SER A 30 12.90 7.82 -28.68
N PRO A 31 12.04 8.80 -29.07
CA PRO A 31 11.84 10.09 -28.40
C PRO A 31 10.70 10.11 -27.36
N ASP A 32 9.83 9.09 -27.32
CA ASP A 32 8.52 9.20 -26.65
C ASP A 32 8.61 8.96 -25.12
N TRP A 33 9.49 8.05 -24.69
CA TRP A 33 9.67 7.69 -23.27
C TRP A 33 8.39 7.20 -22.53
N ASP A 34 7.41 6.75 -23.28
CA ASP A 34 6.15 6.23 -22.72
C ASP A 34 6.40 5.01 -21.85
N LYS A 35 5.73 4.96 -20.71
CA LYS A 35 5.91 3.91 -19.70
C LYS A 35 4.75 2.93 -19.69
N SER A 36 5.04 1.68 -20.00
CA SER A 36 4.09 0.56 -19.85
C SER A 36 4.03 0.04 -18.42
N LEU A 37 5.11 0.21 -17.65
CA LEU A 37 5.20 -0.09 -16.23
C LEU A 37 5.84 1.09 -15.51
N PHE A 38 5.27 1.51 -14.38
CA PHE A 38 5.91 2.43 -13.42
C PHE A 38 5.42 2.13 -12.02
N LYS A 39 6.29 1.60 -11.16
CA LYS A 39 5.97 1.24 -9.77
C LYS A 39 7.09 1.67 -8.83
N GLY A 40 6.69 2.23 -7.68
CA GLY A 40 7.59 2.41 -6.53
C GLY A 40 7.57 1.15 -5.66
N ILE A 41 8.73 0.78 -5.13
CA ILE A 41 8.90 -0.34 -4.21
C ILE A 41 9.74 0.08 -3.02
N SER A 42 9.39 -0.45 -1.83
CA SER A 42 10.23 -0.44 -0.65
C SER A 42 10.82 -1.83 -0.45
N VAL A 43 12.13 -1.90 -0.30
CA VAL A 43 12.90 -3.13 -0.23
C VAL A 43 13.63 -3.19 1.11
N GLY A 44 13.24 -4.16 1.95
CA GLY A 44 13.87 -4.40 3.25
C GLY A 44 15.16 -5.23 3.15
N ALA A 45 15.80 -5.48 4.29
CA ALA A 45 17.09 -6.16 4.37
C ALA A 45 17.09 -7.66 3.98
N GLN A 46 15.92 -8.28 3.92
CA GLN A 46 15.78 -9.69 3.56
C GLN A 46 15.51 -9.86 2.07
N TRP A 47 16.10 -10.87 1.45
CA TRP A 47 15.78 -11.25 0.09
C TRP A 47 14.30 -11.54 -0.06
N ARG A 48 13.65 -10.86 -1.03
CA ARG A 48 12.25 -11.08 -1.40
C ARG A 48 12.12 -11.14 -2.91
N GLU A 49 11.09 -11.83 -3.34
CA GLU A 49 10.74 -11.99 -4.73
C GLU A 49 9.71 -10.94 -5.13
N TYR A 50 9.88 -10.38 -6.31
CA TYR A 50 9.07 -9.27 -6.83
C TYR A 50 8.53 -9.64 -8.21
N PHE A 51 7.23 -9.39 -8.40
CA PHE A 51 6.50 -9.69 -9.64
C PHE A 51 5.72 -8.45 -10.06
N PHE A 52 5.97 -7.97 -11.27
CA PHE A 52 5.29 -6.81 -11.85
C PHE A 52 4.77 -7.15 -13.24
N PRO A 53 3.56 -7.73 -13.35
CA PRO A 53 2.90 -7.92 -14.63
C PRO A 53 2.44 -6.57 -15.20
N PHE A 54 2.53 -6.42 -16.51
CA PHE A 54 2.11 -5.21 -17.19
C PHE A 54 1.73 -5.48 -18.66
N GLU A 55 0.90 -4.60 -19.20
CA GLU A 55 0.61 -4.55 -20.63
C GLU A 55 1.48 -3.49 -21.30
N PHE A 56 1.95 -3.79 -22.50
CA PHE A 56 2.56 -2.76 -23.33
C PHE A 56 1.48 -1.80 -23.82
N ILE A 57 1.72 -0.49 -23.66
CA ILE A 57 0.77 0.56 -24.11
C ILE A 57 0.72 0.69 -25.65
N SER A 58 1.71 0.13 -26.34
CA SER A 58 1.80 0.08 -27.80
C SER A 58 2.73 -1.05 -28.24
N ASP A 59 2.75 -1.35 -29.52
CA ASP A 59 3.71 -2.28 -30.10
C ASP A 59 5.11 -1.63 -30.15
N TYR A 60 6.12 -2.38 -29.73
CA TYR A 60 7.51 -1.96 -29.73
C TYR A 60 8.33 -2.83 -30.68
N ALA A 61 9.11 -2.19 -31.51
CA ALA A 61 10.13 -2.90 -32.30
C ALA A 61 11.19 -3.51 -31.35
N ALA A 62 11.89 -4.52 -31.79
CA ALA A 62 12.99 -5.10 -31.04
C ALA A 62 14.04 -4.03 -30.66
N GLY A 63 14.41 -3.97 -29.39
CA GLY A 63 15.33 -2.96 -28.85
C GLY A 63 14.70 -1.58 -28.56
N ALA A 64 13.42 -1.39 -28.84
CA ALA A 64 12.74 -0.11 -28.60
C ALA A 64 12.20 0.07 -27.18
N ALA A 65 12.42 -0.87 -26.29
CA ALA A 65 12.01 -0.79 -24.87
C ALA A 65 13.18 -1.13 -23.93
N THR A 66 13.14 -0.52 -22.76
CA THR A 66 14.07 -0.80 -21.66
C THR A 66 13.32 -1.02 -20.35
N VAL A 67 13.86 -1.86 -19.47
CA VAL A 67 13.45 -1.95 -18.09
C VAL A 67 14.53 -1.35 -17.21
N ASN A 68 14.14 -0.47 -16.29
CA ASN A 68 15.06 0.33 -15.52
C ASN A 68 14.71 0.32 -14.04
N PHE A 69 15.74 0.51 -13.20
CA PHE A 69 15.60 0.80 -11.78
C PHE A 69 16.05 2.23 -11.49
N GLY A 70 15.17 3.03 -10.88
CA GLY A 70 15.50 4.36 -10.40
C GLY A 70 15.86 4.33 -8.92
N LEU A 71 17.10 4.64 -8.57
CA LEU A 71 17.63 4.57 -7.20
C LEU A 71 18.10 5.93 -6.65
N GLY A 72 18.02 6.98 -7.46
CA GLY A 72 18.66 8.28 -7.18
C GLY A 72 18.00 9.16 -6.12
N SER A 73 16.96 8.68 -5.43
CA SER A 73 16.22 9.50 -4.44
C SER A 73 16.98 9.76 -3.15
N ARG A 74 17.92 8.88 -2.78
CA ARG A 74 18.73 8.94 -1.56
C ARG A 74 19.98 8.07 -1.66
N ARG A 75 20.90 8.20 -0.68
CA ARG A 75 22.06 7.28 -0.56
C ARG A 75 21.57 5.93 -0.08
N GLN A 76 21.70 4.92 -0.93
CA GLN A 76 21.21 3.57 -0.66
C GLN A 76 21.85 2.54 -1.57
N THR A 77 21.84 1.27 -1.17
CA THR A 77 22.34 0.14 -1.93
C THR A 77 21.24 -0.91 -2.08
N LEU A 78 20.87 -1.21 -3.33
CA LEU A 78 19.94 -2.26 -3.69
C LEU A 78 20.71 -3.41 -4.33
N GLU A 79 20.52 -4.61 -3.81
CA GLU A 79 21.02 -5.84 -4.44
C GLU A 79 19.86 -6.52 -5.19
N ILE A 80 20.14 -6.96 -6.41
CA ILE A 80 19.18 -7.62 -7.31
C ILE A 80 19.77 -8.94 -7.79
N ALA A 81 18.93 -9.98 -7.83
CA ALA A 81 19.29 -11.29 -8.38
C ALA A 81 18.14 -11.85 -9.21
N GLY A 82 18.45 -12.77 -10.15
CA GLY A 82 17.46 -13.48 -10.93
C GLY A 82 16.53 -12.58 -11.75
N PHE A 83 17.05 -11.47 -12.28
CA PHE A 83 16.26 -10.53 -13.07
C PHE A 83 15.84 -11.13 -14.40
N GLU A 84 14.53 -11.14 -14.66
CA GLU A 84 13.92 -11.68 -15.87
C GLU A 84 12.80 -10.76 -16.36
N VAL A 85 12.61 -10.72 -17.69
CA VAL A 85 11.45 -10.14 -18.33
C VAL A 85 10.82 -11.22 -19.21
N LEU A 86 9.66 -11.70 -18.79
CA LEU A 86 8.94 -12.77 -19.46
C LEU A 86 7.83 -12.20 -20.32
N TYR A 87 7.74 -12.61 -21.56
CA TYR A 87 6.68 -12.20 -22.48
C TYR A 87 5.67 -13.34 -22.70
N TYR A 88 4.41 -13.07 -22.43
CA TYR A 88 3.32 -14.05 -22.51
C TYR A 88 2.40 -13.87 -23.71
N GLY A 89 2.69 -12.93 -24.61
CA GLY A 89 1.83 -12.66 -25.75
C GLY A 89 0.52 -11.96 -25.36
N THR A 90 -0.54 -12.28 -26.11
CA THR A 90 -1.90 -11.80 -25.91
C THR A 90 -2.77 -12.88 -25.28
N GLY A 91 -3.87 -12.49 -24.63
CA GLY A 91 -4.87 -13.44 -24.08
C GLY A 91 -4.79 -13.66 -22.57
N LEU A 92 -3.75 -13.17 -21.88
CA LEU A 92 -3.71 -13.11 -20.41
C LEU A 92 -4.07 -11.72 -19.91
N GLN A 93 -4.65 -11.67 -18.70
CA GLN A 93 -4.89 -10.45 -17.96
C GLN A 93 -3.78 -10.26 -16.92
N VAL A 94 -3.56 -9.01 -16.46
CA VAL A 94 -2.63 -8.72 -15.35
C VAL A 94 -2.96 -9.55 -14.11
N SER A 95 -4.25 -9.81 -13.86
CA SER A 95 -4.73 -10.61 -12.73
C SER A 95 -4.36 -12.08 -12.78
N ASP A 96 -4.03 -12.62 -13.95
CA ASP A 96 -3.70 -14.04 -14.15
C ASP A 96 -2.24 -14.35 -13.79
N LEU A 97 -1.43 -13.32 -13.60
CA LEU A 97 -0.01 -13.42 -13.31
C LEU A 97 0.29 -13.10 -11.83
N PRO A 98 1.38 -13.62 -11.28
CA PRO A 98 1.85 -13.25 -9.95
C PRO A 98 2.04 -11.73 -9.84
N GLN A 99 1.62 -11.16 -8.72
CA GLN A 99 1.75 -9.74 -8.45
C GLN A 99 2.45 -9.50 -7.13
N HIS A 100 3.40 -8.57 -7.12
CA HIS A 100 3.95 -8.07 -5.88
C HIS A 100 2.87 -7.31 -5.09
N ARG A 101 2.63 -7.76 -3.87
CA ARG A 101 1.77 -7.03 -2.92
C ARG A 101 2.65 -6.23 -1.98
N ALA A 102 2.44 -4.92 -1.96
CA ALA A 102 3.12 -4.06 -1.00
C ALA A 102 2.87 -4.58 0.42
N THR A 103 3.95 -4.84 1.14
CA THR A 103 3.90 -5.30 2.53
C THR A 103 4.95 -4.55 3.34
N TYR A 104 4.76 -4.47 4.63
CA TYR A 104 5.70 -3.88 5.58
C TYR A 104 5.77 -4.77 6.83
N ALA A 105 6.85 -4.68 7.56
CA ALA A 105 7.01 -5.42 8.80
C ALA A 105 5.90 -5.02 9.80
N GLY A 106 5.22 -6.00 10.37
CA GLY A 106 4.11 -5.76 11.28
C GLY A 106 2.73 -5.68 10.60
N ARG A 107 2.63 -5.96 9.30
CA ARG A 107 1.33 -6.06 8.61
C ARG A 107 0.60 -7.37 8.92
N GLU A 108 1.32 -8.38 9.36
CA GLU A 108 0.81 -9.71 9.63
C GLU A 108 -0.41 -9.66 10.58
N PRO A 109 -1.42 -10.52 10.41
CA PRO A 109 -2.63 -10.52 11.25
C PRO A 109 -2.33 -10.72 12.74
N ASP A 110 -1.24 -11.41 13.06
CA ASP A 110 -0.75 -11.79 14.39
C ASP A 110 0.42 -10.91 14.88
N ALA A 111 0.76 -9.84 14.18
CA ALA A 111 1.86 -8.95 14.55
C ALA A 111 1.73 -8.48 16.01
N PRO A 112 2.81 -8.53 16.83
CA PRO A 112 2.77 -8.27 18.28
C PRO A 112 2.18 -6.91 18.66
N TRP A 113 2.40 -5.89 17.84
CA TRP A 113 1.86 -4.55 18.09
C TRP A 113 0.32 -4.51 18.14
N ARG A 114 -0.37 -5.46 17.48
CA ARG A 114 -1.85 -5.51 17.45
C ARG A 114 -2.43 -5.85 18.81
N ALA A 115 -1.81 -6.79 19.52
CA ALA A 115 -2.21 -7.12 20.90
C ALA A 115 -1.98 -5.92 21.83
N ALA A 116 -0.82 -5.27 21.73
CA ALA A 116 -0.51 -4.08 22.49
C ALA A 116 -1.44 -2.90 22.17
N ALA A 117 -1.83 -2.72 20.91
CA ALA A 117 -2.79 -1.72 20.48
C ALA A 117 -4.19 -1.98 21.06
N ARG A 118 -4.66 -3.24 21.05
CA ARG A 118 -5.94 -3.63 21.68
C ARG A 118 -5.93 -3.33 23.17
N ALA A 119 -4.87 -3.70 23.89
CA ALA A 119 -4.74 -3.40 25.31
C ALA A 119 -4.82 -1.91 25.60
N ARG A 120 -4.14 -1.07 24.82
CA ARG A 120 -4.24 0.41 24.96
C ARG A 120 -5.64 0.94 24.65
N ILE A 121 -6.34 0.37 23.66
CA ILE A 121 -7.73 0.75 23.36
C ILE A 121 -8.63 0.42 24.54
N GLU A 122 -8.53 -0.77 25.11
CA GLU A 122 -9.31 -1.14 26.30
C GLU A 122 -9.05 -0.19 27.46
N GLN A 123 -7.79 0.13 27.73
CA GLN A 123 -7.38 0.97 28.87
C GLN A 123 -7.74 2.45 28.70
N HIS A 124 -7.61 3.01 27.50
CA HIS A 124 -7.65 4.45 27.28
C HIS A 124 -8.81 4.96 26.40
N ARG A 125 -9.48 4.05 25.70
CA ARG A 125 -10.50 4.42 24.70
C ARG A 125 -11.87 3.86 25.03
N LYS A 126 -11.96 2.97 25.98
CA LYS A 126 -13.21 2.43 26.51
C LYS A 126 -13.39 2.84 27.96
N GLY A 127 -14.62 2.94 28.37
CA GLY A 127 -15.03 3.23 29.74
C GLY A 127 -16.42 2.66 29.97
N ASP A 128 -16.68 2.30 31.20
CA ASP A 128 -18.00 1.86 31.59
C ASP A 128 -18.91 3.08 31.80
N PHE A 129 -20.14 2.97 31.42
CA PHE A 129 -21.20 3.92 31.79
C PHE A 129 -22.41 3.14 32.29
N THR A 130 -23.11 3.74 33.23
CA THR A 130 -24.34 3.18 33.78
C THR A 130 -25.52 4.00 33.28
N LEU A 131 -26.52 3.34 32.77
CA LEU A 131 -27.75 3.96 32.35
C LEU A 131 -28.90 3.46 33.27
N GLU A 132 -29.50 4.38 34.00
CA GLU A 132 -30.68 4.09 34.84
C GLU A 132 -31.92 4.54 34.10
N LEU A 133 -32.79 3.58 33.78
CA LEU A 133 -34.05 3.84 33.14
C LEU A 133 -35.20 3.74 34.16
N THR A 134 -35.99 4.80 34.26
CA THR A 134 -37.15 4.85 35.10
C THR A 134 -38.41 5.12 34.28
N GLY A 135 -39.49 4.42 34.61
CA GLY A 135 -40.80 4.67 34.04
C GLY A 135 -41.47 5.95 34.58
N PRO A 136 -42.62 6.35 34.08
CA PRO A 136 -43.34 7.58 34.48
C PRO A 136 -43.64 7.69 35.98
N SER A 137 -43.69 6.56 36.70
CA SER A 137 -43.91 6.50 38.15
C SER A 137 -42.60 6.49 38.99
N GLY A 138 -41.43 6.68 38.35
CA GLY A 138 -40.13 6.64 39.02
C GLY A 138 -39.62 5.22 39.34
N GLN A 139 -40.29 4.17 38.91
CA GLN A 139 -39.87 2.80 39.14
C GLN A 139 -38.86 2.37 38.05
N PRO A 140 -37.86 1.51 38.40
CA PRO A 140 -36.92 0.97 37.42
C PRO A 140 -37.64 0.26 36.26
N LEU A 141 -37.26 0.55 35.04
CA LEU A 141 -37.81 -0.05 33.83
C LEU A 141 -36.99 -1.28 33.47
N ALA A 142 -37.50 -2.47 33.74
CA ALA A 142 -36.84 -3.73 33.39
C ALA A 142 -37.23 -4.17 31.96
N GLY A 143 -36.26 -4.79 31.25
CA GLY A 143 -36.48 -5.37 29.93
C GLY A 143 -36.55 -4.37 28.78
N ALA A 144 -36.19 -3.12 28.99
CA ALA A 144 -36.08 -2.14 27.91
C ALA A 144 -34.92 -2.48 26.96
N GLU A 145 -35.16 -2.40 25.66
CA GLU A 145 -34.13 -2.46 24.64
C GLU A 145 -33.48 -1.08 24.51
N ILE A 146 -32.15 -1.04 24.50
CA ILE A 146 -31.37 0.20 24.44
C ILE A 146 -30.46 0.12 23.25
N GLU A 147 -30.57 1.08 22.34
CA GLU A 147 -29.64 1.30 21.27
C GLU A 147 -28.69 2.45 21.65
N VAL A 148 -27.38 2.19 21.56
CA VAL A 148 -26.34 3.18 21.86
C VAL A 148 -25.57 3.49 20.59
N ASP A 149 -25.66 4.73 20.10
CA ASP A 149 -24.95 5.19 18.94
C ASP A 149 -23.94 6.28 19.32
N GLN A 150 -22.67 6.06 19.00
CA GLN A 150 -21.60 7.01 19.28
C GLN A 150 -21.37 7.96 18.09
N HIS A 151 -21.90 9.14 18.15
CA HIS A 151 -21.79 10.15 17.09
C HIS A 151 -20.47 10.91 17.06
N ARG A 152 -19.72 10.96 18.16
CA ARG A 152 -18.51 11.76 18.25
C ARG A 152 -17.45 11.10 19.13
N HIS A 153 -16.21 11.07 18.64
CA HIS A 153 -15.05 10.67 19.40
C HIS A 153 -14.39 11.88 20.11
N ALA A 154 -13.81 11.67 21.28
CA ALA A 154 -12.98 12.67 21.94
C ALA A 154 -11.70 12.95 21.13
N PHE A 155 -11.14 11.92 20.47
CA PHE A 155 -10.01 12.05 19.56
C PHE A 155 -10.48 12.51 18.17
N ARG A 156 -9.83 13.54 17.65
CA ARG A 156 -10.14 14.06 16.30
C ARG A 156 -9.31 13.33 15.26
N PHE A 157 -9.96 12.75 14.28
CA PHE A 157 -9.32 12.23 13.09
C PHE A 157 -9.22 13.35 12.05
N GLY A 158 -8.06 13.44 11.41
CA GLY A 158 -7.82 14.41 10.35
C GLY A 158 -7.03 13.77 9.22
N SER A 159 -7.12 14.36 8.04
CA SER A 159 -6.33 13.99 6.87
C SER A 159 -5.72 15.24 6.25
N ALA A 160 -4.52 15.11 5.71
CA ALA A 160 -3.90 16.14 4.91
C ALA A 160 -4.35 15.99 3.45
N LEU A 161 -4.88 17.05 2.89
CA LEU A 161 -5.24 17.12 1.48
C LEU A 161 -4.29 18.07 0.76
N GLN A 162 -3.80 17.65 -0.40
CA GLN A 162 -3.02 18.51 -1.26
C GLN A 162 -3.95 19.53 -1.94
N MET A 163 -3.63 20.82 -1.82
CA MET A 163 -4.48 21.92 -2.32
C MET A 163 -4.85 21.76 -3.81
N TRP A 164 -3.91 21.32 -4.64
CA TRP A 164 -4.17 21.14 -6.07
C TRP A 164 -5.28 20.11 -6.37
N ARG A 165 -5.49 19.12 -5.50
CA ARG A 165 -6.59 18.15 -5.64
C ARG A 165 -7.97 18.75 -5.41
N LEU A 166 -8.03 19.86 -4.67
CA LEU A 166 -9.27 20.58 -4.42
C LEU A 166 -9.59 21.59 -5.52
N THR A 167 -8.56 22.04 -6.25
CA THR A 167 -8.68 23.10 -7.27
C THR A 167 -8.62 22.58 -8.71
N SER A 168 -8.23 21.33 -8.91
CA SER A 168 -8.24 20.70 -10.24
C SER A 168 -9.66 20.27 -10.60
N PRO A 169 -10.13 20.55 -11.82
CA PRO A 169 -11.38 19.99 -12.30
C PRO A 169 -11.33 18.44 -12.22
N ALA A 170 -12.45 17.82 -11.87
CA ALA A 170 -12.54 16.37 -11.90
C ALA A 170 -12.20 15.87 -13.32
N PRO A 171 -11.40 14.81 -13.48
CA PRO A 171 -11.23 14.22 -14.80
C PRO A 171 -12.61 13.79 -15.30
N ASP A 172 -12.93 14.18 -16.51
CA ASP A 172 -14.16 13.74 -17.18
C ASP A 172 -14.17 12.21 -17.20
N MET A 173 -15.21 11.62 -16.60
CA MET A 173 -15.45 10.17 -16.59
C MET A 173 -16.03 9.72 -17.91
#